data_42f5fff977cb3d47331d4b2f6567e3cb
#
_entry.id   42f5fff977cb3d47331d4b2f6567e3cb
#
_cell.length_a   1.000
_cell.length_b   1.000
_cell.length_c   1.000
_cell.angle_alpha   90.00
_cell.angle_beta   90.00
_cell.angle_gamma   90.00
#
_symmetry.space_group_name_H-M   'P 1'
#
loop_
_entity.id
_entity.type
_entity.pdbx_description
1 polymer ?
#
loop_
_entity_poly.entity_id
_entity_poly.type
_entity_poly.pdbx_seq_one_letter_code
_entity_poly.pdbx_strand_id
1 'polypeptide(L)'
;MIDGAPRSASVYALRESKLSFVSRVTFEAFCESNPEVYRHVMILLARRLRDTNGALAATSFLSLRGRVARSLLVLAAAFGQDVGGGRILVRQKLKQNDLAAMAGIARENVSRILKDWASRSLVTRIAGYYCLENKAAIEHEAEP
;
A
#
# COMPACT_ATOMS: atom_id res chain seq x y z
N MET A 1 11.22 19.81 -8.20
CA MET A 1 9.99 19.19 -8.69
C MET A 1 9.79 19.56 -10.15
N ILE A 2 9.24 18.70 -10.99
CA ILE A 2 9.02 18.94 -12.44
C ILE A 2 8.07 20.12 -12.67
N ASP A 3 7.05 20.26 -11.80
CA ASP A 3 6.04 21.32 -11.85
C ASP A 3 6.43 22.62 -11.09
N GLY A 4 7.62 22.67 -10.49
CA GLY A 4 8.07 23.80 -9.68
C GLY A 4 7.41 23.92 -8.31
N ALA A 5 6.38 23.12 -8.00
CA ALA A 5 5.68 23.15 -6.73
C ALA A 5 6.48 22.48 -5.60
N PRO A 6 6.26 22.83 -4.33
CA PRO A 6 6.84 22.11 -3.20
C PRO A 6 6.33 20.67 -3.14
N ARG A 7 7.02 19.80 -2.42
CA ARG A 7 6.58 18.40 -2.23
C ARG A 7 5.24 18.37 -1.50
N SER A 8 4.29 17.62 -2.04
CA SER A 8 2.94 17.46 -1.49
C SER A 8 2.89 16.49 -0.29
N ALA A 9 3.93 15.69 -0.09
CA ALA A 9 4.00 14.70 0.99
C ALA A 9 5.44 14.45 1.44
N SER A 10 5.59 14.02 2.70
CA SER A 10 6.84 13.46 3.21
C SER A 10 6.93 11.98 2.86
N VAL A 11 8.15 11.52 2.57
CA VAL A 11 8.44 10.11 2.31
C VAL A 11 9.45 9.62 3.34
N TYR A 12 9.15 8.52 4.01
CA TYR A 12 9.99 7.92 5.02
C TYR A 12 10.43 6.52 4.57
N ALA A 13 11.73 6.23 4.70
CA ALA A 13 12.24 4.88 4.48
C ALA A 13 11.83 3.98 5.65
N LEU A 14 11.21 2.83 5.36
CA LEU A 14 10.82 1.83 6.36
C LEU A 14 11.97 0.87 6.72
N ARG A 15 13.05 0.90 5.98
CA ARG A 15 14.28 0.14 6.18
C ARG A 15 15.46 0.89 5.56
N GLU A 16 16.67 0.48 5.88
CA GLU A 16 17.87 1.02 5.23
C GLU A 16 17.72 0.95 3.70
N SER A 17 17.96 2.08 3.04
CA SER A 17 17.76 2.24 1.61
C SER A 17 18.86 3.12 1.01
N LYS A 18 19.34 2.75 -0.18
CA LYS A 18 20.19 3.62 -0.99
C LYS A 18 19.31 4.40 -1.96
N LEU A 19 19.50 5.71 -1.98
CA LEU A 19 18.74 6.61 -2.84
C LEU A 19 19.70 7.30 -3.82
N SER A 20 19.28 7.38 -5.09
CA SER A 20 19.95 8.21 -6.09
C SER A 20 19.16 9.49 -6.28
N PHE A 21 19.85 10.60 -6.34
CA PHE A 21 19.25 11.90 -6.60
C PHE A 21 19.46 12.25 -8.09
N VAL A 22 18.38 12.61 -8.76
CA VAL A 22 18.40 13.18 -10.11
C VAL A 22 17.86 14.60 -10.03
N SER A 23 18.64 15.58 -10.47
CA SER A 23 18.20 16.98 -10.50
C SER A 23 17.14 17.19 -11.60
N ARG A 24 16.33 18.24 -11.45
CA ARG A 24 15.36 18.63 -12.49
C ARG A 24 16.05 18.87 -13.84
N VAL A 25 17.12 19.64 -13.85
CA VAL A 25 17.88 19.99 -15.05
C VAL A 25 18.42 18.73 -15.73
N THR A 26 19.00 17.79 -14.94
CA THR A 26 19.50 16.52 -15.47
C THR A 26 18.38 15.68 -16.06
N PHE A 27 17.22 15.64 -15.40
CA PHE A 27 16.06 14.88 -15.87
C PHE A 27 15.49 15.48 -17.18
N GLU A 28 15.33 16.81 -17.24
CA GLU A 28 14.83 17.50 -18.43
C GLU A 28 15.77 17.28 -19.63
N ALA A 29 17.07 17.48 -19.47
CA ALA A 29 18.06 17.24 -20.53
C ALA A 29 18.08 15.78 -21.01
N PHE A 30 17.90 14.83 -20.08
CA PHE A 30 17.79 13.41 -20.44
C PHE A 30 16.52 13.13 -21.24
N CYS A 31 15.39 13.71 -20.88
CA CYS A 31 14.13 13.54 -21.60
C CYS A 31 14.17 14.18 -23.00
N GLU A 32 14.84 15.32 -23.17
CA GLU A 32 15.04 15.95 -24.47
C GLU A 32 15.81 15.04 -25.44
N SER A 33 16.82 14.34 -24.92
CA SER A 33 17.61 13.38 -25.70
C SER A 33 16.92 12.02 -25.88
N ASN A 34 15.89 11.71 -25.07
CA ASN A 34 15.18 10.42 -25.05
C ASN A 34 13.66 10.65 -24.94
N PRO A 35 12.97 11.09 -26.00
CA PRO A 35 11.55 11.45 -25.93
C PRO A 35 10.62 10.33 -25.48
N GLU A 36 10.98 9.05 -25.67
CA GLU A 36 10.24 7.89 -25.20
C GLU A 36 10.09 7.85 -23.67
N VAL A 37 10.98 8.52 -22.94
CA VAL A 37 10.90 8.63 -21.48
C VAL A 37 9.63 9.36 -21.04
N TYR A 38 9.22 10.40 -21.78
CA TYR A 38 7.96 11.10 -21.50
C TYR A 38 6.76 10.15 -21.59
N ARG A 39 6.73 9.26 -22.57
CA ARG A 39 5.67 8.25 -22.70
C ARG A 39 5.63 7.33 -21.49
N HIS A 40 6.79 6.86 -21.02
CA HIS A 40 6.87 6.02 -19.82
C HIS A 40 6.39 6.76 -18.56
N VAL A 41 6.81 8.02 -18.40
CA VAL A 41 6.36 8.87 -17.28
C VAL A 41 4.84 9.06 -17.33
N MET A 42 4.26 9.35 -18.50
CA MET A 42 2.81 9.50 -18.65
C MET A 42 2.05 8.21 -18.30
N ILE A 43 2.56 7.04 -18.68
CA ILE A 43 1.97 5.76 -18.32
C ILE A 43 2.01 5.56 -16.81
N LEU A 44 3.13 5.88 -16.16
CA LEU A 44 3.27 5.79 -14.70
C LEU A 44 2.31 6.74 -13.98
N LEU A 45 2.19 7.98 -14.44
CA LEU A 45 1.26 8.97 -13.88
C LEU A 45 -0.20 8.55 -14.08
N ALA A 46 -0.55 8.01 -15.24
CA ALA A 46 -1.89 7.50 -15.52
C ALA A 46 -2.24 6.29 -14.62
N ARG A 47 -1.28 5.40 -14.37
CA ARG A 47 -1.44 4.31 -13.39
C ARG A 47 -1.65 4.86 -11.99
N ARG A 48 -0.77 5.76 -11.55
CA ARG A 48 -0.87 6.36 -10.21
C ARG A 48 -2.19 7.11 -9.99
N LEU A 49 -2.69 7.81 -11.01
CA LEU A 49 -4.00 8.47 -10.96
C LEU A 49 -5.13 7.45 -10.81
N ARG A 50 -5.11 6.35 -11.56
CA ARG A 50 -6.09 5.26 -11.40
C ARG A 50 -6.05 4.65 -10.00
N ASP A 51 -4.85 4.40 -9.48
CA ASP A 51 -4.68 3.84 -8.13
C ASP A 51 -5.21 4.81 -7.06
N THR A 52 -4.94 6.10 -7.22
CA THR A 52 -5.44 7.15 -6.32
C THR A 52 -6.96 7.27 -6.39
N ASN A 53 -7.53 7.27 -7.60
CA ASN A 53 -8.99 7.30 -7.78
C ASN A 53 -9.65 6.04 -7.21
N GLY A 54 -9.04 4.87 -7.41
CA GLY A 54 -9.50 3.62 -6.81
C GLY A 54 -9.42 3.62 -5.28
N ALA A 55 -8.37 4.22 -4.70
CA ALA A 55 -8.27 4.39 -3.25
C ALA A 55 -9.33 5.36 -2.71
N LEU A 56 -9.58 6.46 -3.41
CA LEU A 56 -10.62 7.43 -3.04
C LEU A 56 -12.02 6.80 -3.11
N ALA A 57 -12.34 6.10 -4.18
CA ALA A 57 -13.59 5.35 -4.31
C ALA A 57 -13.75 4.33 -3.18
N ALA A 58 -12.69 3.59 -2.85
CA ALA A 58 -12.70 2.64 -1.74
C ALA A 58 -12.99 3.30 -0.39
N THR A 59 -12.45 4.50 -0.13
CA THR A 59 -12.78 5.22 1.12
C THR A 59 -14.23 5.68 1.20
N SER A 60 -14.90 5.85 0.06
CA SER A 60 -16.30 6.28 0.01
C SER A 60 -17.28 5.11 0.11
N PHE A 61 -16.93 3.94 -0.38
CA PHE A 61 -17.87 2.80 -0.50
C PHE A 61 -17.52 1.61 0.40
N LEU A 62 -16.26 1.48 0.83
CA LEU A 62 -15.88 0.36 1.69
C LEU A 62 -16.21 0.62 3.16
N SER A 63 -16.69 -0.43 3.82
CA SER A 63 -16.79 -0.49 5.28
C SER A 63 -15.42 -0.30 5.95
N LEU A 64 -15.39 -0.03 7.26
CA LEU A 64 -14.10 0.03 8.00
C LEU A 64 -13.32 -1.29 7.88
N ARG A 65 -14.01 -2.43 7.81
CA ARG A 65 -13.38 -3.75 7.58
C ARG A 65 -12.78 -3.84 6.19
N GLY A 66 -13.54 -3.46 5.17
CA GLY A 66 -13.08 -3.48 3.78
C GLY A 66 -11.84 -2.61 3.56
N ARG A 67 -11.75 -1.46 4.23
CA ARG A 67 -10.57 -0.58 4.16
C ARG A 67 -9.33 -1.20 4.79
N VAL A 68 -9.47 -1.90 5.92
CA VAL A 68 -8.37 -2.66 6.55
C VAL A 68 -7.98 -3.85 5.69
N ALA A 69 -8.96 -4.59 5.17
CA ALA A 69 -8.72 -5.73 4.27
C ALA A 69 -7.93 -5.29 3.04
N ARG A 70 -8.37 -4.23 2.36
CA ARG A 70 -7.66 -3.65 1.21
C ARG A 70 -6.22 -3.25 1.55
N SER A 71 -6.00 -2.62 2.70
CA SER A 71 -4.65 -2.24 3.14
C SER A 71 -3.75 -3.45 3.33
N LEU A 72 -4.26 -4.54 3.92
CA LEU A 72 -3.52 -5.80 4.06
C LEU A 72 -3.25 -6.48 2.72
N LEU A 73 -4.18 -6.44 1.77
CA LEU A 73 -3.99 -7.00 0.42
C LEU A 73 -2.93 -6.22 -0.37
N VAL A 74 -2.91 -4.90 -0.27
CA VAL A 74 -1.84 -4.06 -0.86
C VAL A 74 -0.46 -4.42 -0.27
N LEU A 75 -0.39 -4.62 1.04
CA LEU A 75 0.84 -5.05 1.71
C LEU A 75 1.24 -6.47 1.31
N ALA A 76 0.27 -7.37 1.17
CA ALA A 76 0.50 -8.74 0.71
C ALA A 76 1.00 -8.78 -0.75
N ALA A 77 0.51 -7.91 -1.62
CA ALA A 77 0.99 -7.79 -2.99
C ALA A 77 2.42 -7.26 -3.06
N ALA A 78 2.78 -6.30 -2.20
CA ALA A 78 4.11 -5.67 -2.20
C ALA A 78 5.18 -6.47 -1.44
N PHE A 79 4.81 -7.14 -0.34
CA PHE A 79 5.73 -7.76 0.62
C PHE A 79 5.33 -9.18 1.00
N GLY A 80 4.35 -9.76 0.33
CA GLY A 80 3.84 -11.08 0.63
C GLY A 80 4.78 -12.19 0.19
N GLN A 81 4.86 -13.23 1.01
CA GLN A 81 5.47 -14.51 0.69
C GLN A 81 4.42 -15.59 0.89
N ASP A 82 4.19 -16.40 -0.14
CA ASP A 82 3.36 -17.59 0.00
C ASP A 82 4.05 -18.58 0.95
N VAL A 83 3.31 -19.01 1.96
CA VAL A 83 3.77 -19.97 2.96
C VAL A 83 2.99 -21.29 2.89
N GLY A 84 2.27 -21.49 1.79
CA GLY A 84 1.47 -22.67 1.49
C GLY A 84 0.05 -22.63 2.08
N GLY A 85 -0.84 -23.44 1.52
CA GLY A 85 -2.23 -23.54 1.98
C GLY A 85 -3.07 -22.28 1.76
N GLY A 86 -2.75 -21.44 0.77
CA GLY A 86 -3.44 -20.17 0.52
C GLY A 86 -3.09 -19.07 1.51
N ARG A 87 -2.04 -19.25 2.31
CA ARG A 87 -1.59 -18.30 3.33
C ARG A 87 -0.48 -17.40 2.81
N ILE A 88 -0.56 -16.11 3.11
CA ILE A 88 0.42 -15.11 2.72
C ILE A 88 1.02 -14.43 3.95
N LEU A 89 2.31 -14.59 4.15
CA LEU A 89 3.06 -13.88 5.18
C LEU A 89 3.56 -12.55 4.63
N VAL A 90 3.11 -11.45 5.22
CA VAL A 90 3.59 -10.09 4.88
C VAL A 90 4.95 -9.86 5.55
N ARG A 91 6.03 -9.89 4.76
CA ARG A 91 7.43 -9.76 5.24
C ARG A 91 7.83 -8.30 5.56
N GLN A 92 6.88 -7.50 5.98
CA GLN A 92 7.11 -6.14 6.48
C GLN A 92 6.51 -6.02 7.88
N LYS A 93 7.34 -5.68 8.88
CA LYS A 93 6.84 -5.36 10.22
C LYS A 93 6.07 -4.06 10.18
N LEU A 94 4.85 -4.08 10.68
CA LEU A 94 3.96 -2.93 10.72
C LEU A 94 3.30 -2.84 12.09
N LYS A 95 3.20 -1.62 12.59
CA LYS A 95 2.40 -1.31 13.77
C LYS A 95 0.94 -1.13 13.34
N GLN A 96 0.02 -1.32 14.29
CA GLN A 96 -1.40 -1.04 14.03
C GLN A 96 -1.67 0.42 13.66
N ASN A 97 -0.82 1.36 14.11
CA ASN A 97 -0.89 2.76 13.72
C ASN A 97 -0.62 2.95 12.20
N ASP A 98 0.36 2.21 11.66
CA ASP A 98 0.70 2.30 10.24
C ASP A 98 -0.47 1.77 9.39
N LEU A 99 -1.05 0.65 9.81
CA LEU A 99 -2.22 0.07 9.16
C LEU A 99 -3.45 0.98 9.29
N ALA A 100 -3.63 1.66 10.42
CA ALA A 100 -4.68 2.64 10.64
C ALA A 100 -4.54 3.85 9.71
N ALA A 101 -3.32 4.36 9.56
CA ALA A 101 -3.01 5.44 8.62
C ALA A 101 -3.28 5.03 7.17
N MET A 102 -2.90 3.81 6.76
CA MET A 102 -3.16 3.28 5.42
C MET A 102 -4.66 3.10 5.16
N ALA A 103 -5.41 2.59 6.13
CA ALA A 103 -6.86 2.39 6.02
C ALA A 103 -7.66 3.69 6.20
N GLY A 104 -7.02 4.76 6.68
CA GLY A 104 -7.68 6.04 7.00
C GLY A 104 -8.75 5.92 8.07
N ILE A 105 -8.49 5.15 9.13
CA ILE A 105 -9.40 4.93 10.26
C ILE A 105 -8.65 5.02 11.60
N ALA A 106 -9.38 5.13 12.69
CA ALA A 106 -8.78 5.14 14.03
C ALA A 106 -8.12 3.78 14.37
N ARG A 107 -7.01 3.81 15.11
CA ARG A 107 -6.26 2.63 15.55
C ARG A 107 -7.14 1.63 16.31
N GLU A 108 -8.06 2.13 17.13
CA GLU A 108 -8.98 1.34 17.94
C GLU A 108 -9.88 0.47 17.06
N ASN A 109 -10.32 1.00 15.91
CA ASN A 109 -11.09 0.24 14.93
C ASN A 109 -10.24 -0.85 14.28
N VAL A 110 -8.99 -0.55 13.90
CA VAL A 110 -8.04 -1.57 13.40
C VAL A 110 -7.83 -2.67 14.42
N SER A 111 -7.58 -2.32 15.68
CA SER A 111 -7.38 -3.28 16.76
C SER A 111 -8.56 -4.23 16.93
N ARG A 112 -9.79 -3.69 16.90
CA ARG A 112 -11.03 -4.46 17.02
C ARG A 112 -11.23 -5.41 15.83
N ILE A 113 -11.01 -4.89 14.61
CA ILE A 113 -11.14 -5.69 13.38
C ILE A 113 -10.12 -6.82 13.35
N LEU A 114 -8.85 -6.54 13.66
CA LEU A 114 -7.80 -7.56 13.69
C LEU A 114 -8.04 -8.62 14.77
N LYS A 115 -8.59 -8.22 15.93
CA LYS A 115 -8.97 -9.18 17.00
C LYS A 115 -10.09 -10.12 16.54
N ASP A 116 -11.11 -9.57 15.86
CA ASP A 116 -12.19 -10.38 15.30
C ASP A 116 -11.65 -11.33 14.20
N TRP A 117 -10.82 -10.85 13.30
CA TRP A 117 -10.23 -11.72 12.26
C TRP A 117 -9.28 -12.77 12.83
N ALA A 118 -8.57 -12.47 13.92
CA ALA A 118 -7.75 -13.46 14.62
C ALA A 118 -8.62 -14.57 15.23
N SER A 119 -9.75 -14.23 15.85
CA SER A 119 -10.68 -15.23 16.41
C SER A 119 -11.32 -16.12 15.34
N ARG A 120 -11.45 -15.61 14.10
CA ARG A 120 -11.96 -16.32 12.92
C ARG A 120 -10.85 -17.01 12.11
N SER A 121 -9.60 -16.97 12.58
CA SER A 121 -8.43 -17.51 11.88
C SER A 121 -8.26 -16.94 10.45
N LEU A 122 -8.60 -15.69 10.22
CA LEU A 122 -8.43 -15.02 8.93
C LEU A 122 -7.07 -14.31 8.83
N VAL A 123 -6.63 -13.71 9.93
CA VAL A 123 -5.35 -13.00 10.02
C VAL A 123 -4.71 -13.31 11.36
N THR A 124 -3.43 -13.67 11.37
CA THR A 124 -2.63 -13.80 12.58
C THR A 124 -1.49 -12.77 12.58
N ARG A 125 -0.94 -12.54 13.77
CA ARG A 125 0.22 -11.66 13.94
C ARG A 125 1.29 -12.35 14.75
N ILE A 126 2.43 -12.60 14.12
CA ILE A 126 3.56 -13.31 14.73
C ILE A 126 4.79 -12.41 14.68
N ALA A 127 5.39 -12.08 15.82
CA ALA A 127 6.60 -11.26 15.93
C ALA A 127 6.55 -9.91 15.17
N GLY A 128 5.33 -9.34 15.05
CA GLY A 128 5.10 -8.08 14.35
C GLY A 128 4.80 -8.20 12.86
N TYR A 129 4.80 -9.40 12.31
CA TYR A 129 4.38 -9.70 10.94
C TYR A 129 2.92 -10.12 10.91
N TYR A 130 2.20 -9.72 9.86
CA TYR A 130 0.85 -10.21 9.60
C TYR A 130 0.91 -11.42 8.67
N CYS A 131 0.14 -12.44 8.98
CA CYS A 131 -0.13 -13.56 8.08
C CYS A 131 -1.62 -13.55 7.73
N LEU A 132 -1.92 -13.49 6.43
CA LEU A 132 -3.25 -13.73 5.92
C LEU A 132 -3.41 -15.26 5.88
N GLU A 133 -4.14 -15.83 6.84
CA GLU A 133 -4.37 -17.27 6.94
C GLU A 133 -5.36 -17.76 5.87
N ASN A 134 -6.25 -16.86 5.42
CA ASN A 134 -7.15 -17.09 4.32
C ASN A 134 -7.25 -15.83 3.45
N LYS A 135 -6.41 -15.78 2.41
CA LYS A 135 -6.37 -14.62 1.51
C LYS A 135 -7.72 -14.37 0.84
N ALA A 136 -8.42 -15.42 0.36
CA ALA A 136 -9.70 -15.29 -0.32
C ALA A 136 -10.79 -14.68 0.59
N ALA A 137 -10.81 -15.07 1.87
CA ALA A 137 -11.74 -14.46 2.83
C ALA A 137 -11.43 -12.97 3.08
N ILE A 138 -10.16 -12.57 3.08
CA ILE A 138 -9.78 -11.16 3.19
C ILE A 138 -10.11 -10.38 1.90
N GLU A 139 -10.01 -11.01 0.72
CA GLU A 139 -10.47 -10.45 -0.54
C GLU A 139 -11.98 -10.17 -0.49
N HIS A 140 -12.77 -11.08 0.02
CA HIS A 140 -14.23 -10.88 0.21
C HIS A 140 -14.55 -9.78 1.23
N GLU A 141 -13.80 -9.67 2.33
CA GLU A 141 -13.96 -8.54 3.28
C GLU A 141 -13.63 -7.18 2.65
N ALA A 142 -12.86 -7.16 1.54
CA ALA A 142 -12.49 -5.94 0.80
C ALA A 142 -13.49 -5.56 -0.29
N GLU A 143 -14.57 -6.32 -0.47
CA GLU A 143 -15.65 -5.99 -1.40
C GLU A 143 -16.61 -4.95 -0.77
N PRO A 144 -17.25 -4.11 -1.59
CA PRO A 144 -18.19 -3.09 -1.12
C PRO A 144 -19.49 -3.67 -0.60
#